data_a6b1bc006bd476cc15a39cbef06b668a
#
_entry.id   a6b1bc006bd476cc15a39cbef06b668a
#
_cell.length_a   1.000
_cell.length_b   1.000
_cell.length_c   1.000
_cell.angle_alpha   90.00
_cell.angle_beta   90.00
_cell.angle_gamma   90.00
#
_symmetry.space_group_name_H-M   'P 1'
#
loop_
_entity.id
_entity.type
_entity.pdbx_description
1 polymer ?
#
loop_
_entity_poly.entity_id
_entity_poly.type
_entity_poly.pdbx_seq_one_letter_code
_entity_poly.pdbx_strand_id
1 'polypeptide(L)'
;MKVGVLKDIKVGEYRVIATPAEVSMLVGDGNEVYVQKGAGEGSGFPDEAYVKEGAKLVDTKEEIYATCDFVAKVKEFEPCEYKLLRENQIVFTCIHPAAHPEEVQALLDSKCIAFTAEDSHRYGSPNCEAAGKAGALFGLESLLSINGGMQEYRAAMFFVPT
;
A
#
# COMPACT_ATOMS: atom_id res chain seq x y z
N MET A 1 -13.83 3.91 14.78
CA MET A 1 -14.32 4.11 13.38
C MET A 1 -14.23 2.81 12.60
N LYS A 2 -14.77 2.77 11.37
CA LYS A 2 -14.59 1.64 10.47
C LYS A 2 -13.44 1.94 9.51
N VAL A 3 -12.41 1.09 9.55
CA VAL A 3 -11.17 1.24 8.80
C VAL A 3 -11.12 0.16 7.72
N GLY A 4 -10.90 0.54 6.48
CA GLY A 4 -10.81 -0.36 5.33
C GLY A 4 -9.40 -0.44 4.77
N VAL A 5 -8.89 -1.64 4.63
CA VAL A 5 -7.61 -1.95 3.97
C VAL A 5 -7.90 -2.57 2.62
N LEU A 6 -7.58 -1.86 1.57
CA LEU A 6 -7.80 -2.30 0.19
C LEU A 6 -6.64 -3.17 -0.31
N LYS A 7 -6.97 -4.12 -1.16
CA LYS A 7 -6.01 -4.75 -2.05
C LYS A 7 -5.64 -3.78 -3.16
N ASP A 8 -4.34 -3.57 -3.37
CA ASP A 8 -3.90 -2.76 -4.50
C ASP A 8 -4.17 -3.47 -5.83
N ILE A 9 -4.62 -2.72 -6.81
CA ILE A 9 -4.97 -3.25 -8.14
C ILE A 9 -3.96 -2.87 -9.23
N LYS A 10 -2.93 -2.09 -8.85
CA LYS A 10 -1.88 -1.69 -9.79
C LYS A 10 -1.00 -2.87 -10.14
N VAL A 11 -0.73 -3.04 -11.43
CA VAL A 11 0.11 -4.14 -11.91
C VAL A 11 1.50 -4.07 -11.32
N GLY A 12 1.93 -5.16 -10.68
CA GLY A 12 3.24 -5.25 -10.01
C GLY A 12 3.29 -4.66 -8.60
N GLU A 13 2.18 -4.16 -8.06
CA GLU A 13 2.10 -3.76 -6.65
C GLU A 13 1.67 -4.94 -5.79
N TYR A 14 2.56 -5.40 -4.95
CA TYR A 14 2.35 -6.55 -4.05
C TYR A 14 2.31 -6.15 -2.57
N ARG A 15 2.58 -4.88 -2.27
CA ARG A 15 2.57 -4.37 -0.89
C ARG A 15 1.14 -4.19 -0.40
N VAL A 16 0.97 -4.26 0.91
CA VAL A 16 -0.26 -3.90 1.62
C VAL A 16 0.03 -2.73 2.55
N ILE A 17 -0.93 -1.85 2.73
CA ILE A 17 -0.76 -0.63 3.53
C ILE A 17 -0.70 -0.90 5.03
N ALA A 18 -1.31 -1.98 5.50
CA ALA A 18 -1.29 -2.42 6.89
C ALA A 18 -1.10 -3.94 6.96
N THR A 19 -0.09 -4.38 7.70
CA THR A 19 0.14 -5.80 8.01
C THR A 19 -0.79 -6.26 9.13
N PRO A 20 -0.87 -7.57 9.44
CA PRO A 20 -1.64 -8.05 10.59
C PRO A 20 -1.26 -7.36 11.91
N ALA A 21 0.01 -6.97 12.09
CA ALA A 21 0.46 -6.29 13.29
C ALA A 21 -0.17 -4.90 13.45
N GLU A 22 -0.21 -4.08 12.39
CA GLU A 22 -0.88 -2.78 12.41
C GLU A 22 -2.38 -2.94 12.57
N VAL A 23 -2.97 -3.98 11.96
CA VAL A 23 -4.40 -4.30 12.16
C VAL A 23 -4.70 -4.62 13.63
N SER A 24 -3.84 -5.40 14.29
CA SER A 24 -3.97 -5.68 15.74
C SER A 24 -3.98 -4.39 16.58
N MET A 25 -3.11 -3.44 16.24
CA MET A 25 -3.07 -2.14 16.92
C MET A 25 -4.36 -1.34 16.68
N LEU A 26 -4.82 -1.25 15.44
CA LEU A 26 -6.05 -0.54 15.09
C LEU A 26 -7.28 -1.14 15.79
N VAL A 27 -7.37 -2.46 15.88
CA VAL A 27 -8.44 -3.15 16.62
C VAL A 27 -8.31 -2.89 18.13
N GLY A 28 -7.09 -2.92 18.65
CA GLY A 28 -6.81 -2.59 20.05
C GLY A 28 -7.22 -1.18 20.44
N ASP A 29 -7.14 -0.23 19.51
CA ASP A 29 -7.60 1.15 19.66
C ASP A 29 -9.14 1.31 19.51
N GLY A 30 -9.89 0.21 19.40
CA GLY A 30 -11.36 0.20 19.35
C GLY A 30 -11.94 0.46 17.96
N ASN A 31 -11.16 0.28 16.91
CA ASN A 31 -11.67 0.36 15.54
C ASN A 31 -12.20 -0.99 15.03
N GLU A 32 -13.18 -0.94 14.13
CA GLU A 32 -13.56 -2.08 13.31
C GLU A 32 -12.73 -2.07 12.03
N VAL A 33 -11.91 -3.09 11.82
CA VAL A 33 -11.02 -3.17 10.66
C VAL A 33 -11.58 -4.16 9.64
N TYR A 34 -11.73 -3.70 8.41
CA TYR A 34 -12.17 -4.48 7.27
C TYR A 34 -11.00 -4.62 6.29
N VAL A 35 -10.68 -5.84 5.90
CA VAL A 35 -9.58 -6.13 4.97
C VAL A 35 -10.15 -6.81 3.74
N GLN A 36 -9.81 -6.31 2.57
CA GLN A 36 -10.18 -6.96 1.32
C GLN A 36 -9.42 -8.28 1.19
N LYS A 37 -10.12 -9.37 0.85
CA LYS A 37 -9.52 -10.69 0.68
C LYS A 37 -8.32 -10.66 -0.27
N GLY A 38 -7.26 -11.31 0.14
CA GLY A 38 -6.02 -11.38 -0.61
C GLY A 38 -5.19 -10.08 -0.61
N ALA A 39 -5.55 -9.07 0.20
CA ALA A 39 -4.82 -7.79 0.23
C ALA A 39 -3.35 -7.96 0.66
N GLY A 40 -3.07 -8.88 1.59
CA GLY A 40 -1.73 -9.12 2.12
C GLY A 40 -0.97 -10.27 1.45
N GLU A 41 -1.61 -11.06 0.60
CA GLU A 41 -1.02 -12.28 0.03
C GLU A 41 0.31 -12.01 -0.71
N GLY A 42 0.35 -10.94 -1.51
CA GLY A 42 1.56 -10.55 -2.24
C GLY A 42 2.74 -10.16 -1.35
N SER A 43 2.47 -9.78 -0.10
CA SER A 43 3.46 -9.48 0.94
C SER A 43 3.69 -10.63 1.91
N GLY A 44 3.11 -11.83 1.66
CA GLY A 44 3.28 -13.01 2.50
C GLY A 44 2.35 -13.07 3.71
N PHE A 45 1.32 -12.22 3.78
CA PHE A 45 0.33 -12.22 4.84
C PHE A 45 -0.99 -12.83 4.34
N PRO A 46 -1.31 -14.08 4.72
CA PRO A 46 -2.56 -14.71 4.34
C PRO A 46 -3.75 -14.09 5.09
N ASP A 47 -4.95 -14.25 4.52
CA ASP A 47 -6.19 -13.70 5.08
C ASP A 47 -6.45 -14.12 6.52
N GLU A 48 -6.11 -15.36 6.89
CA GLU A 48 -6.26 -15.89 8.24
C GLU A 48 -5.43 -15.14 9.27
N ALA A 49 -4.29 -14.57 8.86
CA ALA A 49 -3.45 -13.76 9.75
C ALA A 49 -4.18 -12.47 10.16
N TYR A 50 -4.90 -11.85 9.26
CA TYR A 50 -5.72 -10.68 9.54
C TYR A 50 -6.94 -11.00 10.43
N VAL A 51 -7.61 -12.11 10.15
CA VAL A 51 -8.75 -12.56 10.96
C VAL A 51 -8.32 -12.84 12.41
N LYS A 52 -7.16 -13.45 12.60
CA LYS A 52 -6.59 -13.73 13.93
C LYS A 52 -6.38 -12.45 14.73
N GLU A 53 -6.03 -11.36 14.09
CA GLU A 53 -5.84 -10.05 14.72
C GLU A 53 -7.15 -9.20 14.80
N GLY A 54 -8.29 -9.82 14.49
CA GLY A 54 -9.60 -9.23 14.69
C GLY A 54 -10.18 -8.49 13.49
N ALA A 55 -9.56 -8.59 12.32
CA ALA A 55 -10.13 -8.03 11.09
C ALA A 55 -11.33 -8.82 10.58
N LYS A 56 -12.23 -8.13 9.90
CA LYS A 56 -13.33 -8.69 9.12
C LYS A 56 -12.92 -8.72 7.64
N LEU A 57 -12.94 -9.89 7.03
CA LEU A 57 -12.68 -10.00 5.60
C LEU A 57 -13.91 -9.60 4.78
N VAL A 58 -13.66 -8.93 3.67
CA VAL A 58 -14.68 -8.58 2.68
C VAL A 58 -14.22 -9.00 1.28
N ASP A 59 -15.16 -9.36 0.43
CA ASP A 59 -14.85 -9.90 -0.89
C ASP A 59 -14.46 -8.81 -1.90
N THR A 60 -15.07 -7.63 -1.78
CA THR A 60 -14.99 -6.59 -2.80
C THR A 60 -14.52 -5.25 -2.23
N LYS A 61 -13.84 -4.47 -3.07
CA LYS A 61 -13.48 -3.09 -2.73
C LYS A 61 -14.71 -2.21 -2.55
N GLU A 62 -15.76 -2.46 -3.32
CA GLU A 62 -17.04 -1.74 -3.25
C GLU A 62 -17.65 -1.81 -1.84
N GLU A 63 -17.54 -2.97 -1.18
CA GLU A 63 -17.99 -3.12 0.22
C GLU A 63 -17.17 -2.26 1.18
N ILE A 64 -15.86 -2.19 0.99
CA ILE A 64 -14.98 -1.33 1.80
C ILE A 64 -15.35 0.13 1.61
N TYR A 65 -15.45 0.60 0.36
CA TYR A 65 -15.84 1.98 0.09
C TYR A 65 -17.22 2.32 0.65
N ALA A 66 -18.19 1.41 0.56
CA ALA A 66 -19.54 1.64 1.08
C ALA A 66 -19.60 1.64 2.61
N THR A 67 -18.78 0.83 3.28
CA THR A 67 -18.90 0.54 4.71
C THR A 67 -17.96 1.36 5.59
N CYS A 68 -16.74 1.64 5.11
CA CYS A 68 -15.68 2.20 5.94
C CYS A 68 -15.64 3.73 5.92
N ASP A 69 -15.35 4.31 7.08
CA ASP A 69 -15.17 5.75 7.25
C ASP A 69 -13.77 6.20 6.79
N PHE A 70 -12.79 5.33 7.00
CA PHE A 70 -11.40 5.50 6.60
C PHE A 70 -11.01 4.38 5.65
N VAL A 71 -10.45 4.72 4.50
CA VAL A 71 -10.01 3.76 3.47
C VAL A 71 -8.54 4.00 3.15
N ALA A 72 -7.74 2.94 3.19
CA ALA A 72 -6.31 3.01 2.93
C ALA A 72 -5.86 1.99 1.88
N LYS A 73 -4.93 2.41 1.04
CA LYS A 73 -4.19 1.56 0.08
C LYS A 73 -2.77 2.10 -0.14
N VAL A 74 -1.94 1.37 -0.85
CA VAL A 74 -0.53 1.74 -1.07
C VAL A 74 -0.39 2.76 -2.19
N LYS A 75 -1.01 2.49 -3.36
CA LYS A 75 -0.88 3.28 -4.57
C LYS A 75 -2.10 4.16 -4.83
N GLU A 76 -1.93 5.11 -5.73
CA GLU A 76 -2.97 6.03 -6.22
C GLU A 76 -4.27 5.29 -6.56
N PHE A 77 -5.40 6.02 -6.48
CA PHE A 77 -6.69 5.48 -6.88
C PHE A 77 -6.76 5.36 -8.41
N GLU A 78 -7.25 4.22 -8.87
CA GLU A 78 -7.46 3.99 -10.30
C GLU A 78 -8.83 4.54 -10.76
N PRO A 79 -9.02 4.87 -12.04
CA PRO A 79 -10.26 5.46 -12.54
C PRO A 79 -11.53 4.68 -12.21
N CYS A 80 -11.42 3.34 -12.05
CA CYS A 80 -12.56 2.51 -11.66
C CYS A 80 -12.99 2.71 -10.20
N GLU A 81 -12.13 3.33 -9.36
CA GLU A 81 -12.38 3.58 -7.94
C GLU A 81 -12.96 4.99 -7.68
N TYR A 82 -12.77 5.94 -8.59
CA TYR A 82 -13.16 7.35 -8.38
C TYR A 82 -14.62 7.55 -7.96
N LYS A 83 -15.54 6.81 -8.59
CA LYS A 83 -16.98 6.86 -8.26
C LYS A 83 -17.38 6.11 -6.99
N LEU A 84 -16.47 5.42 -6.34
CA LEU A 84 -16.69 4.75 -5.07
C LEU A 84 -16.37 5.66 -3.88
N LEU A 85 -15.62 6.73 -4.12
CA LEU A 85 -15.28 7.74 -3.12
C LEU A 85 -16.54 8.46 -2.63
N ARG A 86 -16.60 8.74 -1.32
CA ARG A 86 -17.77 9.35 -0.69
C ARG A 86 -17.42 10.66 0.01
N GLU A 87 -18.38 11.56 0.06
CA GLU A 87 -18.28 12.80 0.83
C GLU A 87 -17.95 12.49 2.31
N ASN A 88 -17.01 13.24 2.88
CA ASN A 88 -16.49 13.08 4.25
C ASN A 88 -15.79 11.73 4.54
N GLN A 89 -15.62 10.85 3.57
CA GLN A 89 -14.80 9.66 3.73
C GLN A 89 -13.33 10.06 3.83
N ILE A 90 -12.61 9.51 4.80
CA ILE A 90 -11.16 9.73 4.93
C ILE A 90 -10.45 8.72 4.03
N VAL A 91 -9.53 9.19 3.20
CA VAL A 91 -8.71 8.32 2.34
C VAL A 91 -7.22 8.58 2.56
N PHE A 92 -6.44 7.52 2.58
CA PHE A 92 -4.99 7.56 2.79
C PHE A 92 -4.28 6.68 1.75
N THR A 93 -3.48 7.31 0.90
CA THR A 93 -2.70 6.62 -0.14
C THR A 93 -1.56 7.50 -0.64
N CYS A 94 -0.70 6.94 -1.51
CA CYS A 94 0.24 7.72 -2.32
C CYS A 94 -0.52 8.35 -3.50
N ILE A 95 -0.78 9.64 -3.47
CA ILE A 95 -1.61 10.33 -4.48
C ILE A 95 -0.76 10.77 -5.69
N HIS A 96 0.48 11.21 -5.48
CA HIS A 96 1.33 11.78 -6.53
C HIS A 96 0.64 12.87 -7.37
N PRO A 97 0.11 13.95 -6.77
CA PRO A 97 -0.86 14.84 -7.40
C PRO A 97 -0.36 15.52 -8.70
N ALA A 98 0.94 15.75 -8.83
CA ALA A 98 1.51 16.31 -10.05
C ALA A 98 1.48 15.35 -11.25
N ALA A 99 1.45 14.03 -10.99
CA ALA A 99 1.42 13.01 -12.03
C ALA A 99 -0.01 12.55 -12.37
N HIS A 100 -0.96 12.74 -11.44
CA HIS A 100 -2.33 12.20 -11.55
C HIS A 100 -3.39 13.31 -11.34
N PRO A 101 -3.48 14.32 -12.22
CA PRO A 101 -4.45 15.42 -12.08
C PRO A 101 -5.92 14.96 -12.12
N GLU A 102 -6.21 13.86 -12.82
CA GLU A 102 -7.55 13.28 -12.89
C GLU A 102 -7.99 12.67 -11.54
N GLU A 103 -7.06 12.02 -10.83
CA GLU A 103 -7.29 11.53 -9.48
C GLU A 103 -7.58 12.69 -8.52
N VAL A 104 -6.77 13.76 -8.59
CA VAL A 104 -6.98 14.96 -7.77
C VAL A 104 -8.38 15.56 -8.02
N GLN A 105 -8.80 15.63 -9.27
CA GLN A 105 -10.14 16.12 -9.60
C GLN A 105 -11.23 15.20 -9.02
N ALA A 106 -11.05 13.88 -9.10
CA ALA A 106 -12.01 12.92 -8.52
C ALA A 106 -12.10 13.04 -6.99
N LEU A 107 -10.95 13.25 -6.31
CA LEU A 107 -10.92 13.49 -4.86
C LEU A 107 -11.68 14.79 -4.49
N LEU A 108 -11.49 15.86 -5.25
CA LEU A 108 -12.20 17.13 -5.05
C LEU A 108 -13.70 16.99 -5.30
N ASP A 109 -14.10 16.33 -6.38
CA ASP A 109 -15.51 16.14 -6.75
C ASP A 109 -16.25 15.27 -5.74
N SER A 110 -15.60 14.25 -5.18
CA SER A 110 -16.17 13.39 -4.15
C SER A 110 -16.31 14.07 -2.79
N LYS A 111 -15.59 15.19 -2.56
CA LYS A 111 -15.51 15.89 -1.26
C LYS A 111 -15.02 14.99 -0.12
N CYS A 112 -14.21 14.01 -0.42
CA CYS A 112 -13.54 13.20 0.59
C CYS A 112 -12.43 13.99 1.30
N ILE A 113 -11.92 13.45 2.40
CA ILE A 113 -10.79 14.01 3.15
C ILE A 113 -9.56 13.19 2.79
N ALA A 114 -8.72 13.69 1.89
CA ALA A 114 -7.57 12.95 1.39
C ALA A 114 -6.28 13.32 2.11
N PHE A 115 -5.56 12.29 2.55
CA PHE A 115 -4.19 12.40 3.06
C PHE A 115 -3.24 11.66 2.14
N THR A 116 -2.16 12.31 1.75
CA THR A 116 -1.10 11.68 0.96
C THR A 116 -0.03 11.05 1.86
N ALA A 117 0.36 9.83 1.54
CA ALA A 117 1.41 9.13 2.26
C ALA A 117 2.80 9.71 1.99
N GLU A 118 3.03 10.38 0.85
CA GLU A 118 4.33 10.95 0.48
C GLU A 118 4.83 11.99 1.47
N ASP A 119 3.94 12.83 1.96
CA ASP A 119 4.29 13.97 2.83
C ASP A 119 3.99 13.72 4.32
N SER A 120 3.58 12.51 4.67
CA SER A 120 3.21 12.16 6.06
C SER A 120 4.39 11.81 6.96
N HIS A 121 5.61 11.72 6.44
CA HIS A 121 6.80 11.30 7.16
C HIS A 121 7.63 12.47 7.69
N ARG A 122 7.78 12.55 9.01
CA ARG A 122 8.57 13.60 9.67
C ARG A 122 10.08 13.54 9.34
N TYR A 123 10.61 12.37 9.04
CA TYR A 123 12.05 12.12 8.86
C TYR A 123 12.39 11.50 7.50
N GLY A 124 11.57 11.70 6.50
CA GLY A 124 11.69 11.10 5.19
C GLY A 124 10.89 9.80 5.04
N SER A 125 10.69 9.36 3.81
CA SER A 125 9.90 8.19 3.49
C SER A 125 10.75 6.92 3.53
N PRO A 126 10.44 5.92 4.37
CA PRO A 126 11.10 4.61 4.34
C PRO A 126 11.03 3.92 2.97
N ASN A 127 9.93 4.13 2.23
CA ASN A 127 9.78 3.64 0.87
C ASN A 127 10.77 4.29 -0.11
N CYS A 128 10.99 5.61 0.00
CA CYS A 128 11.97 6.32 -0.84
C CYS A 128 13.39 5.86 -0.53
N GLU A 129 13.71 5.63 0.73
CA GLU A 129 15.00 5.09 1.15
C GLU A 129 15.22 3.67 0.59
N ALA A 130 14.24 2.79 0.75
CA ALA A 130 14.29 1.42 0.22
C ALA A 130 14.40 1.42 -1.32
N ALA A 131 13.64 2.27 -2.01
CA ALA A 131 13.72 2.41 -3.47
C ALA A 131 15.09 2.91 -3.93
N GLY A 132 15.68 3.88 -3.21
CA GLY A 132 17.03 4.39 -3.48
C GLY A 132 18.09 3.30 -3.33
N LYS A 133 18.04 2.52 -2.25
CA LYS A 133 18.93 1.37 -2.03
C LYS A 133 18.77 0.30 -3.11
N ALA A 134 17.54 -0.08 -3.44
CA ALA A 134 17.26 -1.04 -4.50
C ALA A 134 17.74 -0.56 -5.87
N GLY A 135 17.51 0.71 -6.20
CA GLY A 135 17.97 1.32 -7.44
C GLY A 135 19.51 1.30 -7.57
N ALA A 136 20.22 1.58 -6.49
CA ALA A 136 21.69 1.50 -6.47
C ALA A 136 22.17 0.06 -6.70
N LEU A 137 21.53 -0.94 -6.07
CA LEU A 137 21.87 -2.35 -6.25
C LEU A 137 21.60 -2.81 -7.68
N PHE A 138 20.45 -2.46 -8.26
CA PHE A 138 20.11 -2.79 -9.66
C PHE A 138 21.04 -2.10 -10.65
N GLY A 139 21.44 -0.85 -10.39
CA GLY A 139 22.44 -0.13 -11.18
C GLY A 139 23.78 -0.85 -11.19
N LEU A 140 24.23 -1.30 -10.02
CA LEU A 140 25.47 -2.06 -9.88
C LEU A 140 25.36 -3.44 -10.56
N GLU A 141 24.23 -4.13 -10.40
CA GLU A 141 23.95 -5.40 -11.07
C GLU A 141 24.00 -5.25 -12.62
N SER A 142 23.39 -4.20 -13.14
CA SER A 142 23.41 -3.91 -14.56
C SER A 142 24.83 -3.65 -15.07
N LEU A 143 25.63 -2.88 -14.32
CA LEU A 143 27.02 -2.59 -14.67
C LEU A 143 27.89 -3.86 -14.71
N LEU A 144 27.74 -4.73 -13.71
CA LEU A 144 28.47 -6.00 -13.62
C LEU A 144 28.03 -6.97 -14.74
N SER A 145 26.74 -6.97 -15.10
CA SER A 145 26.20 -7.78 -16.20
C SER A 145 26.81 -7.42 -17.55
N ILE A 146 27.01 -6.13 -17.81
CA ILE A 146 27.64 -5.64 -19.05
C ILE A 146 29.10 -6.12 -19.15
N ASN A 147 29.80 -6.23 -18.04
CA ASN A 147 31.20 -6.64 -17.97
C ASN A 147 31.41 -8.17 -17.82
N GLY A 148 30.38 -8.99 -17.94
CA GLY A 148 30.47 -10.46 -17.95
C GLY A 148 30.81 -11.13 -16.60
N GLY A 149 30.79 -10.37 -15.48
CA GLY A 149 31.25 -10.82 -14.17
C GLY A 149 30.18 -11.25 -13.16
N MET A 150 28.94 -11.52 -13.59
CA MET A 150 27.78 -11.54 -12.68
C MET A 150 27.43 -12.86 -11.98
N GLN A 151 27.91 -14.00 -12.45
CA GLN A 151 27.40 -15.28 -11.89
C GLN A 151 27.91 -15.58 -10.47
N GLU A 152 29.09 -15.11 -10.11
CA GLU A 152 29.68 -15.35 -8.79
C GLU A 152 29.22 -14.35 -7.72
N TYR A 153 28.85 -13.13 -8.12
CA TYR A 153 28.46 -12.06 -7.19
C TYR A 153 26.97 -12.10 -6.79
N ARG A 154 26.09 -12.71 -7.57
CA ARG A 154 24.67 -12.87 -7.23
C ARG A 154 24.45 -13.59 -5.91
N ALA A 155 25.25 -14.60 -5.62
CA ALA A 155 25.13 -15.35 -4.37
C ALA A 155 25.57 -14.54 -3.13
N ALA A 156 26.51 -13.62 -3.28
CA ALA A 156 27.03 -12.81 -2.18
C ALA A 156 26.15 -11.62 -1.82
N MET A 157 25.41 -11.04 -2.78
CA MET A 157 24.58 -9.86 -2.54
C MET A 157 23.25 -10.16 -1.83
N PHE A 158 22.76 -11.38 -1.90
CA PHE A 158 21.48 -11.77 -1.28
C PHE A 158 21.62 -12.46 0.09
N PHE A 159 22.85 -12.69 0.54
CA PHE A 159 23.12 -13.15 1.90
C PHE A 159 23.49 -11.95 2.79
N VAL A 160 22.50 -11.18 3.21
CA VAL A 160 22.62 -10.35 4.42
C VAL A 160 22.12 -11.23 5.56
N PRO A 161 22.99 -11.62 6.51
CA PRO A 161 22.52 -12.33 7.71
C PRO A 161 21.56 -11.43 8.48
N THR A 162 20.41 -11.97 8.81
CA THR A 162 19.42 -11.38 9.74
C THR A 162 20.03 -11.32 11.14
#